data_6b4c7c92a005b404284ef0dbb1399e64
#
_entry.id   6b4c7c92a005b404284ef0dbb1399e64
#
_cell.length_a   1.000
_cell.length_b   1.000
_cell.length_c   1.000
_cell.angle_alpha   90.00
_cell.angle_beta   90.00
_cell.angle_gamma   90.00
#
_symmetry.space_group_name_H-M   'P 1'
#
loop_
_entity.id
_entity.type
_entity.pdbx_description
1 polymer ?
#
loop_
_entity_poly.entity_id
_entity_poly.type
_entity_poly.pdbx_seq_one_letter_code
_entity_poly.pdbx_strand_id
1 'polypeptide(L)'
;MNLPFELLIGLRYTRAGRRGRRKDGFMSFISTISVASIALGVMALIIVLSVMNGFQKEVRDRMLSVLSHVEVVHITGSIPDWKALSETILTEKHAVACAPYVAGQGLLNRRGNLRGIALRGIDPTYEPQVSDVAKTLGESTLSALKSGDFGVILGRDLARLLRVNVGDKVTLIVAKGNTTPAGFVPRMKQMTVKGLFQSGHYEFDSTLVFTHIDDAAALFRTGGPTGIRVKLDDINLAPSVTQHLLMTLPADYYATDWTHQNKTWFAAVQVEKRMMAVILFLIVLVGSFGLVSTLVMTVTEKQSDIAILRTLGASPQSIMTIFVIQGCIVGLIGVLFCLLYTSPSPRDRSVARM
;
A
#
# COMPACT_ATOMS: atom_id res chain seq x y z
N MET A 1 2.14 26.64 42.93
CA MET A 1 1.54 25.30 42.76
C MET A 1 2.37 24.32 43.57
N ASN A 2 1.85 23.86 44.74
CA ASN A 2 2.56 22.84 45.52
C ASN A 2 2.41 21.50 44.81
N LEU A 3 3.50 21.04 44.16
CA LEU A 3 3.55 19.70 43.59
C LEU A 3 3.36 18.67 44.71
N PRO A 4 2.60 17.60 44.52
CA PRO A 4 2.49 16.54 45.50
C PRO A 4 3.88 15.99 45.82
N PHE A 5 4.16 15.69 47.09
CA PHE A 5 5.50 15.31 47.53
C PHE A 5 6.03 14.05 46.84
N GLU A 6 5.16 13.16 46.40
CA GLU A 6 5.48 11.95 45.64
C GLU A 6 6.17 12.29 44.34
N LEU A 7 5.70 13.32 43.65
CA LEU A 7 6.24 13.75 42.37
C LEU A 7 7.62 14.45 42.57
N LEU A 8 7.76 15.19 43.67
CA LEU A 8 9.02 15.86 44.00
C LEU A 8 10.12 14.86 44.36
N ILE A 9 9.81 13.80 45.10
CA ILE A 9 10.72 12.72 45.47
C ILE A 9 11.05 11.87 44.25
N GLY A 10 10.04 11.48 43.41
CA GLY A 10 10.26 10.72 42.17
C GLY A 10 11.19 11.43 41.20
N LEU A 11 11.02 12.74 40.97
CA LEU A 11 11.93 13.57 40.19
C LEU A 11 13.33 13.66 40.80
N ARG A 12 13.43 13.71 42.11
CA ARG A 12 14.72 13.79 42.81
C ARG A 12 15.50 12.47 42.70
N TYR A 13 14.81 11.35 42.75
CA TYR A 13 15.44 10.03 42.56
C TYR A 13 15.97 9.82 41.12
N THR A 14 15.30 10.32 40.12
CA THR A 14 15.85 10.29 38.75
C THR A 14 17.05 11.24 38.55
N ARG A 15 17.13 12.33 39.35
CA ARG A 15 18.19 13.34 39.29
C ARG A 15 19.42 13.03 40.16
N ALA A 16 19.21 12.27 41.27
CA ALA A 16 20.22 12.06 42.32
C ALA A 16 21.43 11.24 41.90
N GLY A 17 21.34 10.49 40.78
CA GLY A 17 22.47 9.74 40.23
C GLY A 17 23.65 10.57 39.73
N ARG A 18 23.61 11.91 39.78
CA ARG A 18 24.64 12.79 39.21
C ARG A 18 25.64 13.42 40.23
N ARG A 19 25.46 13.27 41.53
CA ARG A 19 26.24 14.06 42.51
C ARG A 19 26.76 13.34 43.78
N GLY A 20 26.77 12.01 43.85
CA GLY A 20 27.14 11.30 45.07
C GLY A 20 28.31 10.31 44.88
N ARG A 21 29.09 10.12 45.96
CA ARG A 21 30.28 9.29 46.14
C ARG A 21 30.13 7.88 45.52
N ARG A 22 31.21 7.28 45.08
CA ARG A 22 31.55 5.95 44.51
C ARG A 22 30.47 4.81 44.47
N LYS A 23 29.43 4.81 45.30
CA LYS A 23 28.28 3.87 45.29
C LYS A 23 27.19 4.23 44.26
N ASP A 24 27.12 5.49 43.88
CA ASP A 24 26.05 6.00 42.97
C ASP A 24 26.38 5.76 41.48
N GLY A 25 27.62 5.39 41.13
CA GLY A 25 28.03 5.12 39.75
C GLY A 25 27.34 3.90 39.15
N PHE A 26 27.09 2.85 39.95
CA PHE A 26 26.43 1.64 39.50
C PHE A 26 24.92 1.88 39.22
N MET A 27 24.27 2.67 40.09
CA MET A 27 22.87 3.08 39.89
C MET A 27 22.66 3.92 38.63
N SER A 28 23.56 4.89 38.41
CA SER A 28 23.56 5.72 37.22
C SER A 28 23.77 4.89 35.94
N PHE A 29 24.63 3.89 35.99
CA PHE A 29 24.89 2.96 34.90
C PHE A 29 23.65 2.11 34.53
N ILE A 30 22.98 1.53 35.55
CA ILE A 30 21.77 0.72 35.32
C ILE A 30 20.62 1.57 34.79
N SER A 31 20.40 2.76 35.38
CA SER A 31 19.40 3.69 34.85
C SER A 31 19.68 4.07 33.39
N THR A 32 20.93 4.30 33.05
CA THR A 32 21.32 4.64 31.66
C THR A 32 21.08 3.48 30.71
N ILE A 33 21.43 2.25 31.10
CA ILE A 33 21.13 1.06 30.30
C ILE A 33 19.63 0.87 30.11
N SER A 34 18.84 1.10 31.15
CA SER A 34 17.37 0.97 31.06
C SER A 34 16.77 2.01 30.11
N VAL A 35 17.19 3.27 30.20
CA VAL A 35 16.77 4.32 29.27
C VAL A 35 17.20 3.98 27.83
N ALA A 36 18.45 3.50 27.66
CA ALA A 36 18.96 3.09 26.35
C ALA A 36 18.19 1.90 25.79
N SER A 37 17.84 0.90 26.61
CA SER A 37 17.07 -0.28 26.20
C SER A 37 15.66 0.10 25.73
N ILE A 38 14.99 0.99 26.47
CA ILE A 38 13.66 1.52 26.11
C ILE A 38 13.75 2.33 24.81
N ALA A 39 14.73 3.23 24.73
CA ALA A 39 14.94 4.05 23.53
C ALA A 39 15.20 3.19 22.28
N LEU A 40 16.00 2.14 22.40
CA LEU A 40 16.31 1.19 21.34
C LEU A 40 15.08 0.38 20.93
N GLY A 41 14.28 -0.09 21.90
CA GLY A 41 13.04 -0.81 21.64
C GLY A 41 12.01 0.06 20.90
N VAL A 42 11.81 1.30 21.35
CA VAL A 42 10.90 2.25 20.68
C VAL A 42 11.42 2.64 19.30
N MET A 43 12.73 2.86 19.17
CA MET A 43 13.37 3.16 17.86
C MET A 43 13.16 2.01 16.87
N ALA A 44 13.41 0.78 17.26
CA ALA A 44 13.20 -0.40 16.42
C ALA A 44 11.72 -0.49 15.99
N LEU A 45 10.79 -0.24 16.91
CA LEU A 45 9.36 -0.24 16.65
C LEU A 45 8.95 0.83 15.63
N ILE A 46 9.43 2.06 15.79
CA ILE A 46 9.14 3.17 14.87
C ILE A 46 9.72 2.86 13.48
N ILE A 47 10.97 2.38 13.39
CA ILE A 47 11.61 2.05 12.12
C ILE A 47 10.81 0.97 11.39
N VAL A 48 10.49 -0.14 12.06
CA VAL A 48 9.76 -1.26 11.47
C VAL A 48 8.39 -0.81 10.97
N LEU A 49 7.63 -0.06 11.79
CA LEU A 49 6.32 0.45 11.39
C LEU A 49 6.41 1.44 10.23
N SER A 50 7.39 2.35 10.24
CA SER A 50 7.58 3.34 9.18
C SER A 50 7.94 2.69 7.85
N VAL A 51 8.89 1.76 7.86
CA VAL A 51 9.31 1.02 6.65
C VAL A 51 8.13 0.22 6.10
N MET A 52 7.40 -0.47 6.98
CA MET A 52 6.29 -1.32 6.59
C MET A 52 5.12 -0.52 6.00
N ASN A 53 4.71 0.56 6.68
CA ASN A 53 3.65 1.44 6.18
C ASN A 53 4.06 2.10 4.86
N GLY A 54 5.33 2.53 4.73
CA GLY A 54 5.87 3.09 3.49
C GLY A 54 5.84 2.08 2.35
N PHE A 55 6.30 0.86 2.60
CA PHE A 55 6.29 -0.21 1.62
C PHE A 55 4.87 -0.58 1.16
N GLN A 56 3.95 -0.80 2.12
CA GLN A 56 2.55 -1.11 1.80
C GLN A 56 1.89 0.00 0.98
N LYS A 57 2.15 1.26 1.33
CA LYS A 57 1.63 2.41 0.58
C LYS A 57 2.18 2.43 -0.84
N GLU A 58 3.50 2.32 -1.01
CA GLU A 58 4.15 2.35 -2.31
C GLU A 58 3.67 1.21 -3.23
N VAL A 59 3.60 -0.03 -2.71
CA VAL A 59 3.10 -1.18 -3.48
C VAL A 59 1.64 -0.96 -3.89
N ARG A 60 0.81 -0.51 -2.94
CA ARG A 60 -0.59 -0.21 -3.23
C ARG A 60 -0.73 0.87 -4.31
N ASP A 61 -0.03 1.99 -4.15
CA ASP A 61 -0.14 3.12 -5.08
C ASP A 61 0.33 2.73 -6.49
N ARG A 62 1.36 1.91 -6.62
CA ARG A 62 1.81 1.35 -7.91
C ARG A 62 0.82 0.37 -8.52
N MET A 63 0.22 -0.51 -7.74
CA MET A 63 -0.84 -1.41 -8.23
C MET A 63 -2.04 -0.61 -8.72
N LEU A 64 -2.47 0.38 -7.95
CA LEU A 64 -3.67 1.17 -8.23
C LEU A 64 -3.48 2.15 -9.39
N SER A 65 -2.25 2.46 -9.80
CA SER A 65 -1.99 3.27 -11.00
C SER A 65 -2.50 2.60 -12.29
N VAL A 66 -2.55 1.27 -12.31
CA VAL A 66 -3.00 0.46 -13.47
C VAL A 66 -4.42 -0.03 -13.32
N LEU A 67 -4.82 -0.32 -12.08
CA LEU A 67 -6.14 -0.89 -11.76
C LEU A 67 -7.20 0.21 -11.68
N SER A 68 -8.41 -0.13 -12.09
CA SER A 68 -9.60 0.70 -11.84
C SER A 68 -10.05 0.57 -10.39
N HIS A 69 -10.63 1.65 -9.85
CA HIS A 69 -11.21 1.61 -8.51
C HIS A 69 -12.42 0.69 -8.45
N VAL A 70 -13.30 0.79 -9.45
CA VAL A 70 -14.44 -0.10 -9.67
C VAL A 70 -14.52 -0.44 -11.16
N GLU A 71 -14.94 -1.67 -11.46
CA GLU A 71 -15.25 -2.12 -12.82
C GLU A 71 -16.69 -2.62 -12.87
N VAL A 72 -17.42 -2.15 -13.88
CA VAL A 72 -18.80 -2.60 -14.17
C VAL A 72 -18.78 -3.37 -15.47
N VAL A 73 -19.27 -4.60 -15.43
CA VAL A 73 -19.36 -5.50 -16.60
C VAL A 73 -20.78 -6.00 -16.77
N HIS A 74 -21.14 -6.38 -17.99
CA HIS A 74 -22.44 -6.98 -18.30
C HIS A 74 -22.31 -8.50 -18.42
N ILE A 75 -23.32 -9.25 -17.99
CA ILE A 75 -23.33 -10.73 -18.01
C ILE A 75 -23.09 -11.29 -19.43
N THR A 76 -23.61 -10.63 -20.47
CA THR A 76 -23.40 -11.05 -21.87
C THR A 76 -22.00 -10.77 -22.40
N GLY A 77 -21.16 -10.04 -21.63
CA GLY A 77 -19.78 -9.68 -22.00
C GLY A 77 -19.69 -8.53 -22.99
N SER A 78 -20.78 -7.79 -23.23
CA SER A 78 -20.79 -6.57 -24.06
C SER A 78 -21.78 -5.55 -23.49
N ILE A 79 -21.42 -4.27 -23.56
CA ILE A 79 -22.24 -3.14 -23.13
C ILE A 79 -22.50 -2.25 -24.36
N PRO A 80 -23.63 -2.45 -25.08
CA PRO A 80 -23.88 -1.70 -26.31
C PRO A 80 -24.04 -0.20 -26.08
N ASP A 81 -24.76 0.18 -25.04
CA ASP A 81 -24.99 1.59 -24.66
C ASP A 81 -24.22 1.96 -23.39
N TRP A 82 -22.89 1.94 -23.52
CA TRP A 82 -22.01 2.26 -22.41
C TRP A 82 -22.09 3.74 -21.99
N LYS A 83 -22.53 4.65 -22.88
CA LYS A 83 -22.64 6.08 -22.57
C LYS A 83 -23.76 6.36 -21.58
N ALA A 84 -24.95 5.83 -21.83
CA ALA A 84 -26.08 5.95 -20.91
C ALA A 84 -25.78 5.32 -19.55
N LEU A 85 -25.10 4.16 -19.56
CA LEU A 85 -24.66 3.52 -18.33
C LEU A 85 -23.61 4.38 -17.57
N SER A 86 -22.67 5.01 -18.29
CA SER A 86 -21.67 5.90 -17.69
C SER A 86 -22.32 7.13 -17.06
N GLU A 87 -23.32 7.72 -17.70
CA GLU A 87 -24.09 8.84 -17.14
C GLU A 87 -24.79 8.41 -15.83
N THR A 88 -25.40 7.22 -15.81
CA THR A 88 -26.00 6.68 -14.60
C THR A 88 -24.97 6.46 -13.48
N ILE A 89 -23.79 5.91 -13.80
CA ILE A 89 -22.73 5.69 -12.82
C ILE A 89 -22.18 7.02 -12.29
N LEU A 90 -22.07 8.04 -13.13
CA LEU A 90 -21.57 9.38 -12.74
C LEU A 90 -22.57 10.15 -11.85
N THR A 91 -23.82 9.69 -11.69
CA THR A 91 -24.74 10.23 -10.67
C THR A 91 -24.35 9.80 -9.26
N GLU A 92 -23.51 8.76 -9.13
CA GLU A 92 -23.00 8.29 -7.84
C GLU A 92 -22.06 9.34 -7.23
N LYS A 93 -22.27 9.65 -5.95
CA LYS A 93 -21.64 10.78 -5.25
C LYS A 93 -20.11 10.80 -5.32
N HIS A 94 -19.46 9.65 -5.40
CA HIS A 94 -18.01 9.50 -5.37
C HIS A 94 -17.39 9.13 -6.72
N ALA A 95 -18.21 8.99 -7.77
CA ALA A 95 -17.72 8.69 -9.12
C ALA A 95 -17.22 9.97 -9.80
N VAL A 96 -15.96 9.99 -10.20
CA VAL A 96 -15.30 11.16 -10.81
C VAL A 96 -15.24 11.04 -12.33
N ALA A 97 -14.93 9.86 -12.84
CA ALA A 97 -14.78 9.60 -14.27
C ALA A 97 -15.08 8.15 -14.61
N CYS A 98 -15.51 7.93 -15.85
CA CYS A 98 -15.77 6.61 -16.42
C CYS A 98 -15.07 6.47 -17.77
N ALA A 99 -14.55 5.26 -18.06
CA ALA A 99 -14.02 4.93 -19.38
C ALA A 99 -14.42 3.51 -19.79
N PRO A 100 -14.87 3.33 -21.06
CA PRO A 100 -15.16 2.02 -21.58
C PRO A 100 -13.87 1.26 -21.87
N TYR A 101 -13.91 -0.06 -21.77
CA TYR A 101 -12.80 -0.91 -22.15
C TYR A 101 -13.24 -2.24 -22.75
N VAL A 102 -12.35 -2.86 -23.52
CA VAL A 102 -12.48 -4.25 -23.97
C VAL A 102 -11.37 -5.06 -23.35
N ALA A 103 -11.70 -6.09 -22.57
CA ALA A 103 -10.72 -7.00 -22.01
C ALA A 103 -10.66 -8.30 -22.77
N GLY A 104 -9.46 -8.81 -23.00
CA GLY A 104 -9.25 -10.10 -23.59
C GLY A 104 -7.88 -10.67 -23.26
N GLN A 105 -7.73 -11.97 -23.45
CA GLN A 105 -6.45 -12.67 -23.26
C GLN A 105 -5.97 -13.26 -24.57
N GLY A 106 -4.65 -13.30 -24.76
CA GLY A 106 -4.05 -13.85 -25.95
C GLY A 106 -2.58 -14.17 -25.76
N LEU A 107 -1.93 -14.57 -26.84
CA LEU A 107 -0.50 -14.81 -26.88
C LEU A 107 0.12 -13.83 -27.87
N LEU A 108 1.16 -13.13 -27.46
CA LEU A 108 2.01 -12.35 -28.36
C LEU A 108 3.20 -13.19 -28.81
N ASN A 109 3.38 -13.25 -30.11
CA ASN A 109 4.48 -13.95 -30.75
C ASN A 109 5.39 -12.98 -31.51
N ARG A 110 6.69 -13.15 -31.29
CA ARG A 110 7.72 -12.57 -32.16
C ARG A 110 8.84 -13.56 -32.36
N ARG A 111 9.07 -13.95 -33.64
CA ARG A 111 10.16 -14.86 -34.06
C ARG A 111 10.24 -16.13 -33.18
N GLY A 112 9.09 -16.73 -32.85
CA GLY A 112 9.01 -17.95 -32.04
C GLY A 112 8.95 -17.72 -30.53
N ASN A 113 9.21 -16.50 -30.03
CA ASN A 113 9.02 -16.15 -28.61
C ASN A 113 7.54 -15.89 -28.38
N LEU A 114 6.87 -16.78 -27.63
CA LEU A 114 5.47 -16.69 -27.23
C LEU A 114 5.36 -16.21 -25.78
N ARG A 115 4.46 -15.23 -25.55
CA ARG A 115 4.14 -14.75 -24.20
C ARG A 115 2.63 -14.58 -24.05
N GLY A 116 2.09 -15.07 -22.92
CA GLY A 116 0.72 -14.81 -22.52
C GLY A 116 0.55 -13.34 -22.15
N ILE A 117 -0.52 -12.73 -22.65
CA ILE A 117 -0.82 -11.33 -22.39
C ILE A 117 -2.28 -11.12 -22.03
N ALA A 118 -2.53 -10.10 -21.21
CA ALA A 118 -3.84 -9.50 -21.02
C ALA A 118 -3.92 -8.27 -21.94
N LEU A 119 -4.81 -8.30 -22.91
CA LEU A 119 -5.01 -7.19 -23.84
C LEU A 119 -6.18 -6.35 -23.33
N ARG A 120 -5.95 -5.05 -23.24
CA ARG A 120 -6.96 -4.06 -22.89
C ARG A 120 -7.13 -3.05 -24.01
N GLY A 121 -8.30 -3.09 -24.65
CA GLY A 121 -8.72 -2.06 -25.60
C GLY A 121 -9.21 -0.85 -24.83
N ILE A 122 -8.63 0.31 -25.10
CA ILE A 122 -8.92 1.59 -24.43
C ILE A 122 -9.33 2.64 -25.45
N ASP A 123 -10.14 3.59 -25.01
CA ASP A 123 -10.42 4.80 -25.79
C ASP A 123 -9.47 5.91 -25.33
N PRO A 124 -8.58 6.39 -26.21
CA PRO A 124 -7.59 7.43 -25.89
C PRO A 124 -8.18 8.71 -25.33
N THR A 125 -9.48 8.98 -25.58
CA THR A 125 -10.18 10.19 -25.13
C THR A 125 -10.58 10.12 -23.65
N TYR A 126 -11.03 8.94 -23.20
CA TYR A 126 -11.54 8.74 -21.85
C TYR A 126 -10.51 8.16 -20.89
N GLU A 127 -9.58 7.37 -21.40
CA GLU A 127 -8.59 6.65 -20.58
C GLU A 127 -7.75 7.57 -19.67
N PRO A 128 -7.28 8.77 -20.08
CA PRO A 128 -6.48 9.65 -19.21
C PRO A 128 -7.22 10.13 -17.95
N GLN A 129 -8.56 10.07 -17.98
CA GLN A 129 -9.37 10.51 -16.84
C GLN A 129 -9.45 9.45 -15.74
N VAL A 130 -9.29 8.16 -16.11
CA VAL A 130 -9.46 7.04 -15.17
C VAL A 130 -8.15 6.32 -14.82
N SER A 131 -7.13 6.41 -15.68
CA SER A 131 -5.86 5.67 -15.54
C SER A 131 -4.67 6.60 -15.37
N ASP A 132 -3.88 6.36 -14.33
CA ASP A 132 -2.64 7.13 -14.13
C ASP A 132 -1.50 6.64 -15.04
N VAL A 133 -1.54 5.39 -15.51
CA VAL A 133 -0.62 4.90 -16.56
C VAL A 133 -0.82 5.66 -17.85
N ALA A 134 -2.06 5.98 -18.21
CA ALA A 134 -2.35 6.79 -19.38
C ALA A 134 -1.72 8.19 -19.30
N LYS A 135 -1.72 8.79 -18.11
CA LYS A 135 -1.02 10.07 -17.87
C LYS A 135 0.50 9.96 -18.04
N THR A 136 1.08 8.82 -17.61
CA THR A 136 2.53 8.57 -17.71
C THR A 136 2.98 8.34 -19.17
N LEU A 137 2.11 7.77 -20.00
CA LEU A 137 2.39 7.54 -21.42
C LEU A 137 2.51 8.82 -22.24
N GLY A 138 1.87 9.89 -21.79
CA GLY A 138 1.74 11.15 -22.53
C GLY A 138 0.72 11.07 -23.67
N GLU A 139 0.14 12.21 -24.00
CA GLU A 139 -0.92 12.32 -25.01
C GLU A 139 -0.48 11.86 -26.40
N SER A 140 0.78 12.09 -26.78
CA SER A 140 1.32 11.69 -28.09
C SER A 140 1.35 10.17 -28.29
N THR A 141 1.61 9.40 -27.25
CA THR A 141 1.63 7.94 -27.32
C THR A 141 0.22 7.36 -27.35
N LEU A 142 -0.70 7.93 -26.57
CA LEU A 142 -2.10 7.50 -26.58
C LEU A 142 -2.80 7.87 -27.89
N SER A 143 -2.58 9.06 -28.44
CA SER A 143 -3.13 9.49 -29.73
C SER A 143 -2.57 8.71 -30.92
N ALA A 144 -1.45 8.00 -30.75
CA ALA A 144 -0.92 7.08 -31.75
C ALA A 144 -1.75 5.77 -31.88
N LEU A 145 -2.64 5.49 -30.91
CA LEU A 145 -3.62 4.40 -31.01
C LEU A 145 -4.83 4.91 -31.83
N LYS A 146 -4.89 4.53 -33.09
CA LYS A 146 -6.02 4.87 -33.98
C LYS A 146 -6.81 3.60 -34.32
N SER A 147 -8.12 3.74 -34.42
CA SER A 147 -9.01 2.66 -34.87
C SER A 147 -8.60 2.18 -36.27
N GLY A 148 -8.49 0.86 -36.45
CA GLY A 148 -8.12 0.21 -37.70
C GLY A 148 -6.61 0.02 -37.90
N ASP A 149 -5.74 0.70 -37.18
CA ASP A 149 -4.27 0.63 -37.31
C ASP A 149 -3.66 -0.61 -36.61
N PHE A 150 -4.41 -1.25 -35.71
CA PHE A 150 -3.95 -2.34 -34.87
C PHE A 150 -2.64 -2.02 -34.15
N GLY A 151 -2.53 -0.78 -33.66
CA GLY A 151 -1.42 -0.34 -32.84
C GLY A 151 -1.47 -0.91 -31.43
N VAL A 152 -0.30 -1.21 -30.85
CA VAL A 152 -0.20 -1.67 -29.46
C VAL A 152 0.81 -0.87 -28.66
N ILE A 153 0.52 -0.68 -27.38
CA ILE A 153 1.45 -0.18 -26.38
C ILE A 153 1.75 -1.34 -25.45
N LEU A 154 3.02 -1.67 -25.30
CA LEU A 154 3.50 -2.81 -24.51
C LEU A 154 4.10 -2.34 -23.18
N GLY A 155 3.97 -3.15 -22.14
CA GLY A 155 4.79 -2.97 -20.96
C GLY A 155 6.27 -3.14 -21.29
N ARG A 156 7.12 -2.35 -20.63
CA ARG A 156 8.56 -2.32 -20.91
C ARG A 156 9.23 -3.68 -20.70
N ASP A 157 8.81 -4.43 -19.69
CA ASP A 157 9.36 -5.75 -19.41
C ASP A 157 8.90 -6.79 -20.44
N LEU A 158 7.64 -6.71 -20.91
CA LEU A 158 7.14 -7.53 -22.01
C LEU A 158 7.93 -7.25 -23.31
N ALA A 159 8.19 -5.98 -23.61
CA ALA A 159 8.98 -5.60 -24.78
C ALA A 159 10.41 -6.15 -24.71
N ARG A 160 11.05 -6.13 -23.54
CA ARG A 160 12.37 -6.75 -23.32
C ARG A 160 12.33 -8.26 -23.51
N LEU A 161 11.32 -8.94 -22.96
CA LEU A 161 11.15 -10.40 -23.10
C LEU A 161 10.94 -10.82 -24.54
N LEU A 162 10.17 -10.04 -25.32
CA LEU A 162 9.93 -10.29 -26.75
C LEU A 162 11.05 -9.72 -27.64
N ARG A 163 11.98 -8.95 -27.10
CA ARG A 163 13.04 -8.24 -27.82
C ARG A 163 12.48 -7.36 -28.95
N VAL A 164 11.52 -6.49 -28.58
CA VAL A 164 10.84 -5.57 -29.49
C VAL A 164 11.07 -4.12 -29.08
N ASN A 165 11.10 -3.25 -30.09
CA ASN A 165 11.14 -1.80 -29.92
C ASN A 165 9.89 -1.15 -30.56
N VAL A 166 9.71 0.14 -30.31
CA VAL A 166 8.67 0.93 -30.98
C VAL A 166 8.89 0.88 -32.49
N GLY A 167 7.84 0.65 -33.25
CA GLY A 167 7.86 0.45 -34.70
C GLY A 167 7.92 -1.01 -35.15
N ASP A 168 8.28 -1.93 -34.27
CA ASP A 168 8.33 -3.36 -34.60
C ASP A 168 6.92 -3.96 -34.71
N LYS A 169 6.84 -5.08 -35.46
CA LYS A 169 5.61 -5.86 -35.63
C LYS A 169 5.62 -7.09 -34.74
N VAL A 170 4.49 -7.31 -34.06
CA VAL A 170 4.22 -8.49 -33.22
C VAL A 170 2.94 -9.17 -33.69
N THR A 171 2.82 -10.48 -33.52
CA THR A 171 1.61 -11.21 -33.92
C THR A 171 0.82 -11.58 -32.65
N LEU A 172 -0.39 -11.05 -32.55
CA LEU A 172 -1.35 -11.46 -31.53
C LEU A 172 -2.09 -12.73 -31.98
N ILE A 173 -2.16 -13.70 -31.10
CA ILE A 173 -2.89 -14.95 -31.27
C ILE A 173 -3.99 -14.97 -30.21
N VAL A 174 -5.25 -14.97 -30.64
CA VAL A 174 -6.42 -14.98 -29.77
C VAL A 174 -6.95 -16.41 -29.67
N ALA A 175 -7.17 -16.86 -28.42
CA ALA A 175 -7.68 -18.21 -28.15
C ALA A 175 -9.12 -18.46 -28.65
N LYS A 176 -9.93 -17.40 -28.78
CA LYS A 176 -11.26 -17.48 -29.44
C LYS A 176 -11.08 -17.59 -30.96
N GLY A 177 -10.83 -18.81 -31.48
CA GLY A 177 -10.73 -19.10 -32.91
C GLY A 177 -12.06 -19.54 -33.49
N ASN A 178 -12.00 -19.92 -34.79
CA ASN A 178 -13.13 -20.56 -35.48
C ASN A 178 -12.93 -22.08 -35.44
N THR A 179 -14.00 -22.80 -35.03
CA THR A 179 -14.03 -24.25 -35.19
C THR A 179 -14.34 -24.56 -36.66
N THR A 180 -13.42 -25.19 -37.35
CA THR A 180 -13.58 -25.64 -38.72
C THR A 180 -13.67 -27.17 -38.77
N PRO A 181 -14.17 -27.78 -39.84
CA PRO A 181 -14.16 -29.24 -39.99
C PRO A 181 -12.77 -29.86 -39.89
N ALA A 182 -11.71 -29.07 -40.13
CA ALA A 182 -10.30 -29.48 -40.05
C ALA A 182 -9.70 -29.24 -38.63
N GLY A 183 -10.48 -28.75 -37.66
CA GLY A 183 -10.05 -28.46 -36.29
C GLY A 183 -10.17 -26.99 -35.89
N PHE A 184 -9.63 -26.68 -34.74
CA PHE A 184 -9.62 -25.34 -34.19
C PHE A 184 -8.52 -24.47 -34.79
N VAL A 185 -8.89 -23.34 -35.42
CA VAL A 185 -7.96 -22.37 -35.99
C VAL A 185 -7.95 -21.10 -35.15
N PRO A 186 -6.87 -20.79 -34.41
CA PRO A 186 -6.74 -19.56 -33.67
C PRO A 186 -6.71 -18.35 -34.59
N ARG A 187 -7.26 -17.21 -34.14
CA ARG A 187 -7.14 -15.97 -34.88
C ARG A 187 -5.78 -15.34 -34.65
N MET A 188 -5.14 -14.93 -35.74
CA MET A 188 -3.88 -14.22 -35.67
C MET A 188 -4.01 -12.85 -36.32
N LYS A 189 -3.47 -11.83 -35.64
CA LYS A 189 -3.41 -10.47 -36.21
C LYS A 189 -2.02 -9.89 -35.98
N GLN A 190 -1.43 -9.34 -37.03
CA GLN A 190 -0.21 -8.59 -36.92
C GLN A 190 -0.52 -7.19 -36.38
N MET A 191 0.20 -6.77 -35.36
CA MET A 191 0.06 -5.49 -34.69
C MET A 191 1.39 -4.74 -34.68
N THR A 192 1.34 -3.41 -34.67
CA THR A 192 2.54 -2.56 -34.65
C THR A 192 2.74 -1.93 -33.29
N VAL A 193 3.93 -2.04 -32.71
CA VAL A 193 4.27 -1.42 -31.44
C VAL A 193 4.37 0.10 -31.61
N LYS A 194 3.44 0.84 -30.99
CA LYS A 194 3.38 2.31 -31.06
C LYS A 194 4.04 2.99 -29.86
N GLY A 195 4.18 2.28 -28.74
CA GLY A 195 4.76 2.82 -27.52
C GLY A 195 5.06 1.76 -26.47
N LEU A 196 5.74 2.19 -25.44
CA LEU A 196 6.04 1.37 -24.27
C LEU A 196 5.58 2.11 -23.01
N PHE A 197 4.98 1.40 -22.06
CA PHE A 197 4.64 1.95 -20.74
C PHE A 197 5.45 1.28 -19.63
N GLN A 198 5.51 1.92 -18.48
CA GLN A 198 6.11 1.39 -17.28
C GLN A 198 5.27 1.82 -16.07
N SER A 199 4.63 0.86 -15.42
CA SER A 199 3.83 1.08 -14.20
C SER A 199 4.68 0.99 -12.93
N GLY A 200 5.85 0.34 -13.02
CA GLY A 200 6.69 -0.02 -11.90
C GLY A 200 6.22 -1.29 -11.17
N HIS A 201 5.22 -2.00 -11.71
CA HIS A 201 4.78 -3.30 -11.22
C HIS A 201 5.05 -4.36 -12.28
N TYR A 202 5.98 -5.28 -11.98
CA TYR A 202 6.48 -6.26 -12.94
C TYR A 202 5.38 -7.08 -13.60
N GLU A 203 4.36 -7.49 -12.86
CA GLU A 203 3.27 -8.31 -13.40
C GLU A 203 2.53 -7.57 -14.53
N PHE A 204 2.19 -6.30 -14.35
CA PHE A 204 1.54 -5.50 -15.38
C PHE A 204 2.52 -5.15 -16.50
N ASP A 205 3.75 -4.79 -16.18
CA ASP A 205 4.75 -4.43 -17.18
C ASP A 205 5.19 -5.62 -18.05
N SER A 206 4.96 -6.88 -17.58
CA SER A 206 5.30 -8.11 -18.31
C SER A 206 4.12 -8.77 -19.02
N THR A 207 2.87 -8.38 -18.72
CA THR A 207 1.69 -9.08 -19.28
C THR A 207 0.68 -8.16 -19.93
N LEU A 208 0.58 -6.89 -19.53
CA LEU A 208 -0.47 -6.00 -20.00
C LEU A 208 -0.10 -5.34 -21.32
N VAL A 209 -1.09 -5.27 -22.23
CA VAL A 209 -0.98 -4.65 -23.55
C VAL A 209 -2.19 -3.77 -23.80
N PHE A 210 -1.96 -2.53 -24.21
CA PHE A 210 -3.03 -1.61 -24.61
C PHE A 210 -3.15 -1.54 -26.13
N THR A 211 -4.37 -1.43 -26.63
CA THR A 211 -4.71 -1.16 -28.03
C THR A 211 -5.96 -0.29 -28.12
N HIS A 212 -6.32 0.17 -29.31
CA HIS A 212 -7.57 0.92 -29.50
C HIS A 212 -8.78 0.05 -29.20
N ILE A 213 -9.82 0.61 -28.59
CA ILE A 213 -11.01 -0.13 -28.15
C ILE A 213 -11.72 -0.85 -29.32
N ASP A 214 -11.84 -0.19 -30.48
CA ASP A 214 -12.47 -0.78 -31.67
C ASP A 214 -11.66 -1.95 -32.22
N ASP A 215 -10.32 -1.83 -32.22
CA ASP A 215 -9.44 -2.91 -32.67
C ASP A 215 -9.55 -4.12 -31.74
N ALA A 216 -9.62 -3.89 -30.43
CA ALA A 216 -9.87 -4.95 -29.46
C ALA A 216 -11.25 -5.60 -29.64
N ALA A 217 -12.29 -4.78 -29.83
CA ALA A 217 -13.66 -5.28 -30.07
C ALA A 217 -13.73 -6.13 -31.35
N ALA A 218 -13.03 -5.73 -32.42
CA ALA A 218 -12.94 -6.49 -33.65
C ALA A 218 -12.17 -7.82 -33.46
N LEU A 219 -11.04 -7.81 -32.72
CA LEU A 219 -10.22 -8.99 -32.43
C LEU A 219 -10.96 -10.04 -31.63
N PHE A 220 -11.67 -9.61 -30.59
CA PHE A 220 -12.41 -10.51 -29.68
C PHE A 220 -13.85 -10.73 -30.09
N ARG A 221 -14.37 -9.99 -31.09
CA ARG A 221 -15.78 -10.01 -31.54
C ARG A 221 -16.75 -9.81 -30.36
N THR A 222 -16.53 -8.77 -29.60
CA THR A 222 -17.38 -8.45 -28.43
C THR A 222 -18.62 -7.65 -28.81
N GLY A 223 -18.61 -7.03 -29.99
CA GLY A 223 -19.74 -6.17 -30.44
C GLY A 223 -19.80 -4.82 -29.74
N GLY A 224 -18.92 -4.55 -28.80
CA GLY A 224 -18.85 -3.31 -28.03
C GLY A 224 -17.88 -3.43 -26.83
N PRO A 225 -17.83 -2.43 -25.96
CA PRO A 225 -17.08 -2.50 -24.71
C PRO A 225 -17.50 -3.68 -23.84
N THR A 226 -16.55 -4.35 -23.21
CA THR A 226 -16.84 -5.46 -22.29
C THR A 226 -17.12 -4.98 -20.86
N GLY A 227 -16.69 -3.76 -20.54
CA GLY A 227 -16.89 -3.18 -19.24
C GLY A 227 -16.64 -1.68 -19.23
N ILE A 228 -16.96 -1.06 -18.10
CA ILE A 228 -16.69 0.35 -17.79
C ILE A 228 -15.81 0.39 -16.55
N ARG A 229 -14.73 1.16 -16.62
CA ARG A 229 -13.87 1.48 -15.49
C ARG A 229 -14.34 2.78 -14.86
N VAL A 230 -14.46 2.78 -13.55
CA VAL A 230 -14.90 3.92 -12.77
C VAL A 230 -13.76 4.38 -11.87
N LYS A 231 -13.46 5.66 -11.91
CA LYS A 231 -12.55 6.33 -10.99
C LYS A 231 -13.35 7.02 -9.89
N LEU A 232 -12.95 6.79 -8.65
CA LEU A 232 -13.53 7.44 -7.48
C LEU A 232 -12.58 8.54 -6.98
N ASP A 233 -13.14 9.49 -6.24
CA ASP A 233 -12.39 10.52 -5.50
C ASP A 233 -11.52 9.90 -4.39
N ASP A 234 -12.08 8.90 -3.66
CA ASP A 234 -11.35 8.12 -2.66
C ASP A 234 -11.47 6.62 -2.99
N ILE A 235 -10.34 5.98 -3.25
CA ILE A 235 -10.27 4.56 -3.57
C ILE A 235 -10.72 3.64 -2.42
N ASN A 236 -10.62 4.11 -1.17
CA ASN A 236 -11.06 3.32 -0.01
C ASN A 236 -12.59 3.16 0.05
N LEU A 237 -13.32 4.01 -0.66
CA LEU A 237 -14.78 3.92 -0.79
C LEU A 237 -15.23 2.91 -1.86
N ALA A 238 -14.30 2.33 -2.63
CA ALA A 238 -14.64 1.40 -3.70
C ALA A 238 -15.56 0.25 -3.27
N PRO A 239 -15.37 -0.43 -2.12
CA PRO A 239 -16.29 -1.49 -1.70
C PRO A 239 -17.71 -1.00 -1.42
N SER A 240 -17.86 0.17 -0.79
CA SER A 240 -19.18 0.74 -0.49
C SER A 240 -19.91 1.23 -1.75
N VAL A 241 -19.18 1.88 -2.66
CA VAL A 241 -19.71 2.33 -3.96
C VAL A 241 -20.09 1.12 -4.82
N THR A 242 -19.27 0.07 -4.86
CA THR A 242 -19.60 -1.16 -5.57
C THR A 242 -20.88 -1.80 -5.06
N GLN A 243 -21.06 -1.87 -3.74
CA GLN A 243 -22.27 -2.41 -3.14
C GLN A 243 -23.49 -1.56 -3.49
N HIS A 244 -23.37 -0.24 -3.49
CA HIS A 244 -24.45 0.66 -3.89
C HIS A 244 -24.79 0.53 -5.39
N LEU A 245 -23.78 0.44 -6.25
CA LEU A 245 -23.98 0.21 -7.68
C LEU A 245 -24.68 -1.12 -7.96
N LEU A 246 -24.35 -2.19 -7.23
CA LEU A 246 -25.03 -3.49 -7.36
C LEU A 246 -26.52 -3.44 -6.98
N MET A 247 -26.92 -2.50 -6.13
CA MET A 247 -28.33 -2.29 -5.76
C MET A 247 -29.08 -1.37 -6.75
N THR A 248 -28.35 -0.48 -7.41
CA THR A 248 -28.92 0.57 -8.28
C THR A 248 -28.99 0.12 -9.74
N LEU A 249 -27.98 -0.65 -10.19
CA LEU A 249 -27.91 -1.11 -11.58
C LEU A 249 -28.85 -2.30 -11.82
N PRO A 250 -29.34 -2.48 -13.07
CA PRO A 250 -30.09 -3.67 -13.44
C PRO A 250 -29.34 -4.97 -13.15
N ALA A 251 -30.07 -6.06 -12.91
CA ALA A 251 -29.53 -7.36 -12.50
C ALA A 251 -28.54 -7.99 -13.51
N ASP A 252 -28.54 -7.52 -14.75
CA ASP A 252 -27.63 -7.97 -15.82
C ASP A 252 -26.23 -7.37 -15.71
N TYR A 253 -26.02 -6.39 -14.82
CA TYR A 253 -24.73 -5.76 -14.57
C TYR A 253 -24.11 -6.28 -13.29
N TYR A 254 -22.81 -6.47 -13.33
CA TYR A 254 -22.00 -6.87 -12.19
C TYR A 254 -20.92 -5.81 -11.94
N ALA A 255 -20.86 -5.29 -10.73
CA ALA A 255 -19.83 -4.37 -10.30
C ALA A 255 -18.83 -5.09 -9.40
N THR A 256 -17.55 -4.84 -9.61
CA THR A 256 -16.46 -5.37 -8.78
C THR A 256 -15.46 -4.28 -8.48
N ASP A 257 -14.87 -4.28 -7.30
CA ASP A 257 -13.86 -3.34 -6.88
C ASP A 257 -12.47 -3.97 -6.87
N TRP A 258 -11.46 -3.13 -6.74
CA TRP A 258 -10.05 -3.55 -6.72
C TRP A 258 -9.73 -4.55 -5.59
N THR A 259 -10.45 -4.51 -4.45
CA THR A 259 -10.22 -5.43 -3.33
C THR A 259 -10.69 -6.84 -3.65
N HIS A 260 -11.79 -6.96 -4.39
CA HIS A 260 -12.33 -8.24 -4.86
C HIS A 260 -11.48 -8.83 -5.99
N GLN A 261 -10.97 -8.01 -6.89
CA GLN A 261 -10.07 -8.47 -7.97
C GLN A 261 -8.72 -8.97 -7.41
N ASN A 262 -8.25 -8.39 -6.30
CA ASN A 262 -6.96 -8.71 -5.69
C ASN A 262 -7.10 -9.35 -4.30
N LYS A 263 -8.06 -10.26 -4.12
CA LYS A 263 -8.35 -10.92 -2.82
C LYS A 263 -7.11 -11.54 -2.18
N THR A 264 -6.27 -12.19 -2.97
CA THR A 264 -5.05 -12.85 -2.47
C THR A 264 -4.07 -11.85 -1.89
N TRP A 265 -3.85 -10.73 -2.58
CA TRP A 265 -3.00 -9.64 -2.09
C TRP A 265 -3.57 -9.00 -0.82
N PHE A 266 -4.87 -8.72 -0.82
CA PHE A 266 -5.54 -8.13 0.34
C PHE A 266 -5.49 -9.07 1.55
N ALA A 267 -5.71 -10.36 1.35
CA ALA A 267 -5.58 -11.38 2.38
C ALA A 267 -4.13 -11.45 2.93
N ALA A 268 -3.13 -11.39 2.06
CA ALA A 268 -1.72 -11.37 2.45
C ALA A 268 -1.40 -10.15 3.33
N VAL A 269 -1.86 -8.95 2.96
CA VAL A 269 -1.70 -7.72 3.76
C VAL A 269 -2.39 -7.82 5.12
N GLN A 270 -3.56 -8.46 5.20
CA GLN A 270 -4.26 -8.67 6.48
C GLN A 270 -3.48 -9.64 7.40
N VAL A 271 -2.94 -10.73 6.85
CA VAL A 271 -2.09 -11.66 7.60
C VAL A 271 -0.84 -10.95 8.09
N GLU A 272 -0.20 -10.16 7.24
CA GLU A 272 0.99 -9.39 7.56
C GLU A 272 0.73 -8.40 8.72
N LYS A 273 -0.36 -7.63 8.67
CA LYS A 273 -0.76 -6.73 9.77
C LYS A 273 -0.95 -7.48 11.09
N ARG A 274 -1.53 -8.67 11.04
CA ARG A 274 -1.72 -9.52 12.24
C ARG A 274 -0.38 -10.01 12.79
N MET A 275 0.53 -10.47 11.92
CA MET A 275 1.88 -10.88 12.33
C MET A 275 2.65 -9.71 12.94
N MET A 276 2.57 -8.53 12.33
CA MET A 276 3.20 -7.31 12.87
C MET A 276 2.66 -6.96 14.26
N ALA A 277 1.35 -7.06 14.48
CA ALA A 277 0.76 -6.82 15.79
C ALA A 277 1.31 -7.78 16.85
N VAL A 278 1.51 -9.06 16.51
CA VAL A 278 2.11 -10.05 17.42
C VAL A 278 3.58 -9.71 17.73
N ILE A 279 4.36 -9.34 16.70
CA ILE A 279 5.76 -8.95 16.90
C ILE A 279 5.86 -7.71 17.78
N LEU A 280 5.01 -6.68 17.53
CA LEU A 280 4.95 -5.49 18.35
C LEU A 280 4.61 -5.81 19.81
N PHE A 281 3.63 -6.68 20.02
CA PHE A 281 3.25 -7.13 21.37
C PHE A 281 4.44 -7.80 22.07
N LEU A 282 5.19 -8.67 21.39
CA LEU A 282 6.38 -9.34 21.96
C LEU A 282 7.49 -8.34 22.30
N ILE A 283 7.75 -7.34 21.44
CA ILE A 283 8.75 -6.30 21.70
C ILE A 283 8.36 -5.49 22.95
N VAL A 284 7.09 -5.09 23.07
CA VAL A 284 6.58 -4.38 24.24
C VAL A 284 6.68 -5.23 25.50
N LEU A 285 6.38 -6.52 25.40
CA LEU A 285 6.45 -7.48 26.52
C LEU A 285 7.90 -7.62 27.01
N VAL A 286 8.86 -7.82 26.13
CA VAL A 286 10.30 -7.89 26.47
C VAL A 286 10.79 -6.57 27.11
N GLY A 287 10.40 -5.44 26.55
CA GLY A 287 10.72 -4.12 27.11
C GLY A 287 10.14 -3.93 28.52
N SER A 288 8.93 -4.43 28.76
CA SER A 288 8.26 -4.39 30.07
C SER A 288 9.01 -5.20 31.11
N PHE A 289 9.52 -6.37 30.78
CA PHE A 289 10.35 -7.17 31.69
C PHE A 289 11.65 -6.45 32.10
N GLY A 290 12.28 -5.77 31.17
CA GLY A 290 13.46 -4.93 31.45
C GLY A 290 13.15 -3.80 32.43
N LEU A 291 12.00 -3.14 32.26
CA LEU A 291 11.54 -2.10 33.18
C LEU A 291 11.26 -2.64 34.58
N VAL A 292 10.56 -3.76 34.70
CA VAL A 292 10.25 -4.41 35.98
C VAL A 292 11.54 -4.77 36.72
N SER A 293 12.50 -5.39 36.04
CA SER A 293 13.79 -5.76 36.64
C SER A 293 14.54 -4.54 37.20
N THR A 294 14.55 -3.44 36.46
CA THR A 294 15.20 -2.20 36.88
C THR A 294 14.48 -1.58 38.09
N LEU A 295 13.13 -1.56 38.07
CA LEU A 295 12.34 -1.03 39.20
C LEU A 295 12.57 -1.85 40.46
N VAL A 296 12.53 -3.18 40.39
CA VAL A 296 12.80 -4.09 41.54
C VAL A 296 14.18 -3.81 42.13
N MET A 297 15.20 -3.70 41.29
CA MET A 297 16.56 -3.39 41.75
C MET A 297 16.64 -2.02 42.41
N THR A 298 16.02 -0.99 41.83
CA THR A 298 15.97 0.37 42.40
C THR A 298 15.28 0.38 43.74
N VAL A 299 14.16 -0.34 43.90
CA VAL A 299 13.43 -0.46 45.18
C VAL A 299 14.30 -1.15 46.22
N THR A 300 15.00 -2.21 45.85
CA THR A 300 15.87 -2.97 46.78
C THR A 300 17.03 -2.11 47.27
N GLU A 301 17.63 -1.29 46.44
CA GLU A 301 18.73 -0.40 46.83
C GLU A 301 18.26 0.79 47.71
N LYS A 302 17.00 1.19 47.55
CA LYS A 302 16.40 2.30 48.31
C LYS A 302 15.62 1.86 49.57
N GLN A 303 15.80 0.63 50.04
CA GLN A 303 15.10 0.11 51.21
C GLN A 303 15.30 0.98 52.49
N SER A 304 16.53 1.51 52.69
CA SER A 304 16.78 2.40 53.83
C SER A 304 16.01 3.74 53.74
N ASP A 305 15.96 4.31 52.54
CA ASP A 305 15.21 5.56 52.30
C ASP A 305 13.70 5.32 52.47
N ILE A 306 13.21 4.15 52.01
CA ILE A 306 11.83 3.72 52.18
C ILE A 306 11.48 3.56 53.66
N ALA A 307 12.37 2.94 54.46
CA ALA A 307 12.17 2.76 55.88
C ALA A 307 12.04 4.12 56.61
N ILE A 308 12.91 5.09 56.27
CA ILE A 308 12.84 6.45 56.79
C ILE A 308 11.53 7.14 56.44
N LEU A 309 11.09 7.06 55.18
CA LEU A 309 9.81 7.62 54.75
C LEU A 309 8.63 7.01 55.52
N ARG A 310 8.65 5.71 55.76
CA ARG A 310 7.62 5.01 56.52
C ARG A 310 7.61 5.43 57.99
N THR A 311 8.75 5.66 58.62
CA THR A 311 8.80 6.17 59.99
C THR A 311 8.29 7.62 60.10
N LEU A 312 8.40 8.39 59.01
CA LEU A 312 7.83 9.74 58.90
C LEU A 312 6.33 9.73 58.57
N GLY A 313 5.68 8.58 58.46
CA GLY A 313 4.24 8.43 58.24
C GLY A 313 3.79 8.28 56.80
N ALA A 314 4.68 8.06 55.86
CA ALA A 314 4.29 7.80 54.45
C ALA A 314 3.52 6.48 54.33
N SER A 315 2.40 6.52 53.60
CA SER A 315 1.60 5.33 53.31
C SER A 315 2.28 4.40 52.32
N PRO A 316 1.99 3.09 52.33
CA PRO A 316 2.51 2.16 51.30
C PRO A 316 2.12 2.58 49.89
N GLN A 317 0.95 3.17 49.71
CA GLN A 317 0.47 3.66 48.42
C GLN A 317 1.29 4.86 47.90
N SER A 318 1.65 5.80 48.80
CA SER A 318 2.51 6.94 48.46
C SER A 318 3.90 6.47 48.01
N ILE A 319 4.46 5.44 48.67
CA ILE A 319 5.76 4.87 48.28
C ILE A 319 5.65 4.21 46.88
N MET A 320 4.61 3.41 46.63
CA MET A 320 4.38 2.81 45.35
C MET A 320 4.25 3.86 44.22
N THR A 321 3.52 4.94 44.51
CA THR A 321 3.33 6.08 43.58
C THR A 321 4.66 6.75 43.23
N ILE A 322 5.59 6.92 44.17
CA ILE A 322 6.94 7.47 43.90
C ILE A 322 7.69 6.64 42.85
N PHE A 323 7.68 5.30 43.00
CA PHE A 323 8.38 4.42 42.03
C PHE A 323 7.66 4.31 40.67
N VAL A 324 6.33 4.36 40.65
CA VAL A 324 5.55 4.45 39.41
C VAL A 324 5.89 5.75 38.67
N ILE A 325 5.91 6.88 39.35
CA ILE A 325 6.32 8.17 38.79
C ILE A 325 7.75 8.09 38.22
N GLN A 326 8.68 7.50 38.98
CA GLN A 326 10.06 7.30 38.51
C GLN A 326 10.11 6.47 37.24
N GLY A 327 9.40 5.35 37.15
CA GLY A 327 9.30 4.52 35.97
C GLY A 327 8.72 5.27 34.76
N CYS A 328 7.66 6.04 34.98
CA CYS A 328 7.06 6.90 33.96
C CYS A 328 8.06 7.95 33.40
N ILE A 329 8.82 8.59 34.29
CA ILE A 329 9.81 9.60 33.89
C ILE A 329 10.92 8.95 33.06
N VAL A 330 11.46 7.80 33.49
CA VAL A 330 12.49 7.05 32.75
C VAL A 330 11.97 6.63 31.38
N GLY A 331 10.76 6.10 31.30
CA GLY A 331 10.10 5.74 30.05
C GLY A 331 9.92 6.94 29.12
N LEU A 332 9.45 8.06 29.67
CA LEU A 332 9.21 9.29 28.91
C LEU A 332 10.51 9.88 28.36
N ILE A 333 11.59 9.86 29.14
CA ILE A 333 12.91 10.28 28.69
C ILE A 333 13.41 9.37 27.56
N GLY A 334 13.25 8.04 27.67
CA GLY A 334 13.62 7.10 26.62
C GLY A 334 12.88 7.35 25.31
N VAL A 335 11.55 7.56 25.38
CA VAL A 335 10.72 7.89 24.20
C VAL A 335 11.11 9.23 23.59
N LEU A 336 11.30 10.27 24.41
CA LEU A 336 11.72 11.60 23.92
C LEU A 336 13.07 11.55 23.23
N PHE A 337 14.03 10.80 23.79
CA PHE A 337 15.35 10.63 23.19
C PHE A 337 15.27 9.93 21.83
N CYS A 338 14.42 8.91 21.74
CA CYS A 338 14.15 8.21 20.50
C CYS A 338 13.51 9.13 19.46
N LEU A 339 12.46 9.89 19.82
CA LEU A 339 11.77 10.82 18.91
C LEU A 339 12.68 11.93 18.40
N LEU A 340 13.55 12.47 19.25
CA LEU A 340 14.53 13.49 18.86
C LEU A 340 15.54 12.94 17.83
N TYR A 341 15.92 11.66 17.97
CA TYR A 341 16.87 11.03 17.05
C TYR A 341 16.20 10.56 15.74
N THR A 342 14.97 10.09 15.81
CA THR A 342 14.22 9.59 14.63
C THR A 342 13.47 10.69 13.88
N SER A 343 13.33 11.89 14.46
CA SER A 343 12.71 13.02 13.78
C SER A 343 13.59 13.49 12.61
N PRO A 344 13.07 13.52 11.36
CA PRO A 344 13.85 13.94 10.21
C PRO A 344 14.30 15.39 10.39
N SER A 345 15.61 15.62 10.28
CA SER A 345 16.18 16.95 10.30
C SER A 345 15.55 17.83 9.21
N PRO A 346 15.38 19.15 9.43
CA PRO A 346 14.92 20.07 8.38
C PRO A 346 15.78 20.00 7.10
N ARG A 347 17.03 19.54 7.19
CA ARG A 347 17.93 19.32 6.06
C ARG A 347 17.55 18.11 5.21
N ASP A 348 16.97 17.07 5.78
CA ASP A 348 16.58 15.86 5.03
C ASP A 348 15.34 16.10 4.18
N ARG A 349 14.48 17.07 4.53
CA ARG A 349 13.32 17.49 3.72
C ARG A 349 13.71 18.16 2.41
N SER A 350 14.89 18.73 2.30
CA SER A 350 15.37 19.36 1.06
C SER A 350 15.90 18.34 0.05
N VAL A 351 16.45 17.21 0.53
CA VAL A 351 16.97 16.12 -0.32
C VAL A 351 15.85 15.25 -0.88
N ALA A 352 14.73 15.10 -0.17
CA ALA A 352 13.56 14.33 -0.63
C ALA A 352 12.71 15.05 -1.70
N ARG A 353 13.06 16.29 -2.09
CA ARG A 353 12.38 17.07 -3.14
C ARG A 353 13.19 17.17 -4.44
N MET A 354 14.34 16.54 -4.56
CA MET A 354 15.09 16.32 -5.79
C MET A 354 14.84 14.90 -6.31
#